data_8945e6b2956adc1fc887a234a7b6c782
#
_entry.id   8945e6b2956adc1fc887a234a7b6c782
#
_cell.length_a   1.000
_cell.length_b   1.000
_cell.length_c   1.000
_cell.angle_alpha   90.00
_cell.angle_beta   90.00
_cell.angle_gamma   90.00
#
_symmetry.space_group_name_H-M   'P 1'
#
loop_
_entity.id
_entity.type
_entity.pdbx_description
1 polymer ?
#
loop_
_entity_poly.entity_id
_entity_poly.type
_entity_poly.pdbx_seq_one_letter_code
_entity_poly.pdbx_strand_id
1 'polypeptide(L)'
;YDASSKGTNLLKNIIPDNPFDYPKSIYTVIDSLTIGADKDSIIIDFFGGSGTTGHATIELNRKDKDKGNRKYILVEMGEYFDIVTKRRIQKVIYSSQWKNGKPVDRDGISHMFKYMNLEQYEDTLNNIVFDENKGIKNLNERLQEEYTLSYMLDMESKDSNALLNINKLTNPF
;
A
#
# COMPACT_ATOMS: atom_id res chain seq x y z
N TYR A 1 24.44 7.83 -2.09
CA TYR A 1 23.56 8.32 -1.04
C TYR A 1 23.76 7.51 0.24
N ASP A 2 23.83 8.20 1.37
CA ASP A 2 24.01 7.56 2.67
C ASP A 2 22.70 6.86 3.09
N ALA A 3 22.72 5.53 3.10
CA ALA A 3 21.55 4.71 3.49
C ALA A 3 21.22 4.90 4.99
N SER A 4 22.21 5.21 5.82
CA SER A 4 21.99 5.46 7.26
C SER A 4 21.15 6.71 7.48
N SER A 5 21.55 7.85 6.92
CA SER A 5 20.85 9.13 7.14
C SER A 5 19.51 9.22 6.40
N LYS A 6 19.44 8.68 5.18
CA LYS A 6 18.28 8.82 4.27
C LYS A 6 17.40 7.57 4.16
N GLY A 7 17.79 6.52 4.85
CA GLY A 7 16.99 5.33 5.08
C GLY A 7 16.61 5.20 6.56
N THR A 8 17.54 4.70 7.38
CA THR A 8 17.28 4.36 8.78
C THR A 8 16.89 5.58 9.63
N ASN A 9 17.63 6.69 9.57
CA ASN A 9 17.32 7.87 10.37
C ASN A 9 16.02 8.54 9.90
N LEU A 10 15.76 8.56 8.59
CA LEU A 10 14.50 9.06 8.06
C LEU A 10 13.32 8.24 8.59
N LEU A 11 13.40 6.92 8.52
CA LEU A 11 12.34 6.05 9.02
C LEU A 11 12.13 6.21 10.53
N LYS A 12 13.20 6.29 11.33
CA LYS A 12 13.14 6.53 12.78
C LYS A 12 12.52 7.88 13.12
N ASN A 13 12.75 8.91 12.32
CA ASN A 13 12.09 10.20 12.52
C ASN A 13 10.57 10.14 12.26
N ILE A 14 10.15 9.30 11.32
CA ILE A 14 8.72 9.09 10.99
C ILE A 14 8.08 8.16 12.02
N ILE A 15 8.73 7.02 12.30
CA ILE A 15 8.26 5.96 13.22
C ILE A 15 9.42 5.60 14.17
N PRO A 16 9.52 6.22 15.34
CA PRO A 16 10.66 6.01 16.24
C PRO A 16 10.86 4.56 16.67
N ASP A 17 9.77 3.88 17.00
CA ASP A 17 9.78 2.52 17.54
C ASP A 17 9.56 1.44 16.46
N ASN A 18 9.96 1.72 15.21
CA ASN A 18 9.78 0.74 14.16
C ASN A 18 10.79 -0.42 14.29
N PRO A 19 10.33 -1.67 14.05
CA PRO A 19 11.19 -2.86 14.11
C PRO A 19 11.94 -3.15 12.80
N PHE A 20 11.80 -2.30 11.78
CA PHE A 20 12.33 -2.56 10.44
C PHE A 20 13.81 -2.21 10.35
N ASP A 21 14.62 -3.20 10.00
CA ASP A 21 16.04 -3.05 9.76
C ASP A 21 16.34 -2.71 8.28
N TYR A 22 17.36 -1.90 8.06
CA TYR A 22 17.93 -1.60 6.73
C TYR A 22 16.94 -1.03 5.70
N PRO A 23 16.13 -0.01 6.02
CA PRO A 23 15.29 0.64 5.01
C PRO A 23 16.17 1.26 3.92
N LYS A 24 15.73 1.14 2.67
CA LYS A 24 16.44 1.76 1.54
C LYS A 24 16.46 3.27 1.65
N SER A 25 17.51 3.90 1.12
CA SER A 25 17.57 5.35 0.98
C SER A 25 16.43 5.82 0.07
N ILE A 26 15.66 6.80 0.52
CA ILE A 26 14.57 7.36 -0.28
C ILE A 26 15.09 8.01 -1.58
N TYR A 27 16.26 8.63 -1.54
CA TYR A 27 16.82 9.29 -2.72
C TYR A 27 17.22 8.31 -3.82
N THR A 28 17.75 7.13 -3.46
CA THR A 28 18.03 6.09 -4.45
C THR A 28 16.76 5.67 -5.18
N VAL A 29 15.65 5.53 -4.45
CA VAL A 29 14.36 5.17 -5.06
C VAL A 29 13.80 6.34 -5.89
N ILE A 30 13.88 7.58 -5.39
CA ILE A 30 13.47 8.78 -6.13
C ILE A 30 14.21 8.88 -7.46
N ASP A 31 15.54 8.68 -7.47
CA ASP A 31 16.33 8.75 -8.69
C ASP A 31 15.93 7.64 -9.68
N SER A 32 15.75 6.41 -9.18
CA SER A 32 15.28 5.29 -10.00
C SER A 32 13.92 5.59 -10.65
N LEU A 33 12.97 6.12 -9.85
CA LEU A 33 11.65 6.49 -10.35
C LEU A 33 11.69 7.69 -11.30
N THR A 34 12.58 8.64 -11.07
CA THR A 34 12.75 9.82 -11.96
C THR A 34 13.25 9.43 -13.34
N ILE A 35 14.08 8.38 -13.40
CA ILE A 35 14.63 7.88 -14.67
C ILE A 35 13.65 6.91 -15.35
N GLY A 36 12.98 6.05 -14.56
CA GLY A 36 12.22 4.91 -15.09
C GLY A 36 10.71 5.10 -15.14
N ALA A 37 10.15 6.21 -14.65
CA ALA A 37 8.70 6.39 -14.52
C ALA A 37 8.26 7.80 -14.93
N ASP A 38 7.28 7.86 -15.81
CA ASP A 38 6.59 9.10 -16.18
C ASP A 38 5.69 9.60 -15.04
N LYS A 39 5.10 10.78 -15.19
CA LYS A 39 4.31 11.46 -14.15
C LYS A 39 2.95 10.81 -13.86
N ASP A 40 2.50 9.92 -14.72
CA ASP A 40 1.23 9.18 -14.65
C ASP A 40 1.42 7.66 -14.53
N SER A 41 2.66 7.19 -14.40
CA SER A 41 3.01 5.77 -14.29
C SER A 41 2.40 5.10 -13.07
N ILE A 42 2.17 3.80 -13.18
CA ILE A 42 1.85 2.89 -12.08
C ILE A 42 3.13 2.16 -11.68
N ILE A 43 3.53 2.32 -10.43
CA ILE A 43 4.74 1.74 -9.86
C ILE A 43 4.33 0.53 -9.02
N ILE A 44 4.91 -0.63 -9.30
CA ILE A 44 4.63 -1.86 -8.55
C ILE A 44 5.91 -2.29 -7.82
N ASP A 45 5.77 -2.56 -6.52
CA ASP A 45 6.84 -3.09 -5.68
C ASP A 45 6.31 -4.32 -4.95
N PHE A 46 6.81 -5.50 -5.37
CA PHE A 46 6.40 -6.78 -4.81
C PHE A 46 7.05 -7.09 -3.46
N PHE A 47 8.00 -6.28 -3.01
CA PHE A 47 8.68 -6.41 -1.73
C PHE A 47 8.72 -5.04 -1.05
N GLY A 48 7.53 -4.52 -0.75
CA GLY A 48 7.33 -3.14 -0.28
C GLY A 48 8.16 -2.76 0.93
N GLY A 49 8.54 -3.73 1.75
CA GLY A 49 9.42 -3.54 2.89
C GLY A 49 8.89 -2.44 3.80
N SER A 50 9.74 -1.47 4.12
CA SER A 50 9.34 -0.31 4.93
C SER A 50 8.49 0.73 4.18
N GLY A 51 8.07 0.49 2.92
CA GLY A 51 7.26 1.41 2.12
C GLY A 51 8.05 2.57 1.49
N THR A 52 9.35 2.37 1.23
CA THR A 52 10.19 3.44 0.66
C THR A 52 9.73 3.84 -0.75
N THR A 53 9.29 2.88 -1.57
CA THR A 53 8.79 3.13 -2.92
C THR A 53 7.52 3.99 -2.91
N GLY A 54 6.56 3.67 -2.06
CA GLY A 54 5.36 4.50 -1.89
C GLY A 54 5.68 5.91 -1.39
N HIS A 55 6.58 6.04 -0.40
CA HIS A 55 7.05 7.33 0.09
C HIS A 55 7.72 8.15 -1.02
N ALA A 56 8.62 7.55 -1.81
CA ALA A 56 9.29 8.22 -2.93
C ALA A 56 8.30 8.68 -4.00
N THR A 57 7.29 7.87 -4.31
CA THR A 57 6.23 8.23 -5.25
C THR A 57 5.41 9.43 -4.77
N ILE A 58 5.05 9.44 -3.48
CA ILE A 58 4.34 10.56 -2.86
C ILE A 58 5.17 11.84 -2.93
N GLU A 59 6.48 11.77 -2.61
CA GLU A 59 7.38 12.93 -2.68
C GLU A 59 7.54 13.46 -4.10
N LEU A 60 7.65 12.58 -5.10
CA LEU A 60 7.69 13.00 -6.50
C LEU A 60 6.39 13.69 -6.93
N ASN A 61 5.23 13.17 -6.54
CA ASN A 61 3.94 13.81 -6.84
C ASN A 61 3.82 15.17 -6.13
N ARG A 62 4.25 15.26 -4.87
CA ARG A 62 4.31 16.53 -4.13
C ARG A 62 5.17 17.56 -4.84
N LYS A 63 6.34 17.16 -5.34
CA LYS A 63 7.25 18.02 -6.11
C LYS A 63 6.66 18.47 -7.44
N ASP A 64 5.99 17.57 -8.14
CA ASP A 64 5.38 17.83 -9.44
C ASP A 64 4.04 18.59 -9.34
N LYS A 65 3.47 18.73 -8.13
CA LYS A 65 2.18 19.37 -7.85
C LYS A 65 1.06 18.78 -8.71
N ASP A 66 0.25 19.61 -9.33
CA ASP A 66 -0.90 19.20 -10.16
C ASP A 66 -0.53 18.34 -11.38
N LYS A 67 0.75 18.23 -11.71
CA LYS A 67 1.25 17.43 -12.82
C LYS A 67 1.69 16.03 -12.41
N GLY A 68 1.81 15.75 -11.12
CA GLY A 68 2.23 14.45 -10.60
C GLY A 68 1.02 13.58 -10.27
N ASN A 69 0.82 12.50 -11.02
CA ASN A 69 -0.28 11.56 -10.84
C ASN A 69 0.21 10.10 -10.83
N ARG A 70 1.46 9.89 -10.38
CA ARG A 70 1.98 8.52 -10.24
C ARG A 70 1.18 7.77 -9.20
N LYS A 71 0.88 6.53 -9.51
CA LYS A 71 0.23 5.58 -8.60
C LYS A 71 1.23 4.53 -8.16
N TYR A 72 0.95 3.86 -7.05
CA TYR A 72 1.80 2.76 -6.59
C TYR A 72 0.97 1.60 -6.05
N ILE A 73 1.53 0.41 -6.17
CA ILE A 73 1.03 -0.82 -5.58
C ILE A 73 2.19 -1.40 -4.78
N LEU A 74 2.01 -1.56 -3.48
CA LEU A 74 2.98 -2.19 -2.60
C LEU A 74 2.43 -3.53 -2.16
N VAL A 75 3.21 -4.58 -2.38
CA VAL A 75 2.91 -5.92 -1.88
C VAL A 75 3.94 -6.27 -0.83
N GLU A 76 3.48 -6.71 0.34
CA GLU A 76 4.35 -7.09 1.44
C GLU A 76 3.64 -8.12 2.32
N MET A 77 4.33 -9.18 2.67
CA MET A 77 3.80 -10.25 3.51
C MET A 77 4.36 -10.26 4.94
N GLY A 78 5.29 -9.38 5.23
CA GLY A 78 5.90 -9.28 6.56
C GLY A 78 4.94 -8.70 7.60
N GLU A 79 5.01 -9.22 8.82
CA GLU A 79 4.18 -8.77 9.96
C GLU A 79 4.31 -7.27 10.26
N TYR A 80 5.40 -6.67 9.83
CA TYR A 80 5.63 -5.22 9.96
C TYR A 80 4.82 -4.38 8.96
N PHE A 81 4.05 -4.98 8.05
CA PHE A 81 3.27 -4.23 7.07
C PHE A 81 2.36 -3.18 7.74
N ASP A 82 1.57 -3.59 8.71
CA ASP A 82 0.64 -2.70 9.40
C ASP A 82 1.32 -1.67 10.30
N ILE A 83 2.39 -2.08 10.97
CA ILE A 83 3.06 -1.25 11.97
C ILE A 83 4.14 -0.33 11.39
N VAL A 84 4.67 -0.65 10.21
CA VAL A 84 5.71 0.14 9.54
C VAL A 84 5.24 0.66 8.19
N THR A 85 4.97 -0.24 7.22
CA THR A 85 4.71 0.14 5.82
C THR A 85 3.48 1.05 5.71
N LYS A 86 2.35 0.60 6.21
CA LYS A 86 1.10 1.35 6.19
C LYS A 86 1.20 2.65 6.98
N ARG A 87 1.78 2.60 8.18
CA ARG A 87 1.96 3.80 9.02
C ARG A 87 2.87 4.83 8.37
N ARG A 88 3.94 4.40 7.70
CA ARG A 88 4.81 5.31 6.96
C ARG A 88 4.03 6.04 5.88
N ILE A 89 3.25 5.33 5.08
CA ILE A 89 2.42 5.94 4.04
C ILE A 89 1.45 6.96 4.63
N GLN A 90 0.70 6.59 5.66
CA GLN A 90 -0.24 7.50 6.33
C GLN A 90 0.44 8.78 6.84
N LYS A 91 1.62 8.64 7.44
CA LYS A 91 2.36 9.77 7.99
C LYS A 91 2.90 10.69 6.91
N VAL A 92 3.50 10.16 5.85
CA VAL A 92 4.07 10.99 4.77
C VAL A 92 3.00 11.68 3.93
N ILE A 93 1.78 11.14 3.87
CA ILE A 93 0.63 11.84 3.31
C ILE A 93 0.28 13.09 4.14
N TYR A 94 0.34 12.97 5.47
CA TYR A 94 -0.03 14.04 6.38
C TYR A 94 1.01 15.17 6.45
N SER A 95 2.31 14.84 6.42
CA SER A 95 3.41 15.80 6.49
C SER A 95 4.64 15.29 5.75
N SER A 96 5.35 16.18 5.07
CA SER A 96 6.62 15.86 4.40
C SER A 96 7.78 15.68 5.40
N GLN A 97 7.71 16.32 6.57
CA GLN A 97 8.79 16.35 7.54
C GLN A 97 8.36 15.85 8.91
N TRP A 98 9.17 14.96 9.45
CA TRP A 98 8.93 14.32 10.75
C TRP A 98 10.17 14.38 11.63
N LYS A 99 9.98 14.57 12.93
CA LYS A 99 11.02 14.50 13.95
C LYS A 99 10.50 13.73 15.15
N ASN A 100 11.16 12.63 15.49
CA ASN A 100 10.78 11.76 16.63
C ASN A 100 9.27 11.42 16.64
N GLY A 101 8.73 11.02 15.48
CA GLY A 101 7.34 10.62 15.33
C GLY A 101 6.30 11.76 15.31
N LYS A 102 6.74 13.01 15.42
CA LYS A 102 5.87 14.20 15.36
C LYS A 102 6.06 14.94 14.03
N PRO A 103 4.99 15.43 13.41
CA PRO A 103 5.11 16.24 12.19
C PRO A 103 5.77 17.59 12.54
N VAL A 104 6.66 18.04 11.66
CA VAL A 104 7.31 19.36 11.79
C VAL A 104 6.41 20.45 11.20
N ASP A 105 5.73 20.12 10.13
CA ASP A 105 4.76 20.95 9.42
C ASP A 105 3.49 20.16 9.12
N ARG A 106 2.53 20.80 8.45
CA ARG A 106 1.26 20.20 8.05
C ARG A 106 1.00 20.45 6.56
N ASP A 107 1.99 20.13 5.76
CA ASP A 107 2.00 20.25 4.29
C ASP A 107 1.47 19.00 3.60
N GLY A 108 0.44 18.39 4.16
CA GLY A 108 -0.18 17.17 3.65
C GLY A 108 -0.61 17.29 2.19
N ILE A 109 -0.72 16.16 1.52
CA ILE A 109 -1.26 16.09 0.16
C ILE A 109 -2.57 15.33 0.15
N SER A 110 -3.46 15.70 -0.78
CA SER A 110 -4.65 14.90 -1.05
C SER A 110 -4.23 13.53 -1.59
N HIS A 111 -4.60 12.48 -0.90
CA HIS A 111 -4.20 11.13 -1.23
C HIS A 111 -5.21 10.11 -0.71
N MET A 112 -5.46 9.08 -1.51
CA MET A 112 -6.26 7.94 -1.12
C MET A 112 -5.50 6.67 -1.48
N PHE A 113 -5.49 5.68 -0.62
CA PHE A 113 -4.96 4.36 -0.92
C PHE A 113 -5.95 3.29 -0.51
N LYS A 114 -5.96 2.21 -1.28
CA LYS A 114 -6.72 1.01 -0.96
C LYS A 114 -5.81 0.07 -0.17
N TYR A 115 -6.33 -0.44 0.93
CA TYR A 115 -5.68 -1.48 1.72
C TYR A 115 -6.39 -2.80 1.48
N MET A 116 -5.60 -3.84 1.22
CA MET A 116 -6.11 -5.20 1.00
C MET A 116 -5.29 -6.15 1.85
N ASN A 117 -5.96 -7.04 2.56
CA ASN A 117 -5.34 -8.18 3.21
C ASN A 117 -5.70 -9.42 2.40
N LEU A 118 -4.69 -10.09 1.87
CA LEU A 118 -4.87 -11.33 1.12
C LEU A 118 -4.79 -12.49 2.10
N GLU A 119 -5.78 -13.35 2.06
CA GLU A 119 -5.81 -14.58 2.83
C GLU A 119 -4.82 -15.59 2.24
N GLN A 120 -4.12 -16.33 3.09
CA GLN A 120 -3.26 -17.40 2.63
C GLN A 120 -4.11 -18.59 2.15
N TYR A 121 -3.56 -19.37 1.23
CA TYR A 121 -4.27 -20.56 0.69
C TYR A 121 -4.71 -21.53 1.78
N GLU A 122 -3.90 -21.72 2.80
CA GLU A 122 -4.20 -22.60 3.94
C GLU A 122 -5.31 -22.02 4.82
N ASP A 123 -5.30 -20.73 5.07
CA ASP A 123 -6.38 -20.04 5.80
C ASP A 123 -7.68 -20.11 5.03
N THR A 124 -7.61 -19.92 3.73
CA THR A 124 -8.73 -20.09 2.80
C THR A 124 -9.37 -21.47 2.93
N LEU A 125 -8.54 -22.53 2.91
CA LEU A 125 -9.03 -23.90 3.07
C LEU A 125 -9.67 -24.14 4.46
N ASN A 126 -9.10 -23.56 5.52
CA ASN A 126 -9.62 -23.68 6.87
C ASN A 126 -10.93 -22.91 7.08
N ASN A 127 -11.14 -21.85 6.31
CA ASN A 127 -12.34 -21.01 6.37
C ASN A 127 -13.49 -21.51 5.48
N ILE A 128 -13.29 -22.62 4.75
CA ILE A 128 -14.35 -23.23 3.96
C ILE A 128 -15.43 -23.80 4.89
N VAL A 129 -16.58 -23.16 4.92
CA VAL A 129 -17.76 -23.65 5.61
C VAL A 129 -18.56 -24.51 4.63
N PHE A 130 -18.75 -25.79 4.98
CA PHE A 130 -19.62 -26.67 4.23
C PHE A 130 -21.09 -26.26 4.43
N ASP A 131 -21.71 -25.76 3.38
CA ASP A 131 -23.15 -25.55 3.35
C ASP A 131 -23.79 -26.83 2.77
N GLU A 132 -24.37 -27.66 3.64
CA GLU A 132 -25.00 -28.93 3.26
C GLU A 132 -26.16 -28.77 2.25
N ASN A 133 -26.69 -27.54 2.13
CA ASN A 133 -27.80 -27.22 1.21
C ASN A 133 -27.32 -26.81 -0.19
N LYS A 134 -26.04 -26.60 -0.39
CA LYS A 134 -25.44 -26.20 -1.67
C LYS A 134 -24.43 -27.27 -2.09
N GLY A 135 -24.81 -28.15 -2.98
CA GLY A 135 -24.00 -29.30 -3.40
C GLY A 135 -22.58 -28.94 -3.92
N ILE A 136 -21.70 -29.96 -3.97
CA ILE A 136 -20.26 -29.90 -4.29
C ILE A 136 -19.91 -29.12 -5.59
N LYS A 137 -20.83 -29.02 -6.56
CA LYS A 137 -20.60 -28.24 -7.80
C LYS A 137 -20.37 -26.74 -7.53
N ASN A 138 -21.04 -26.20 -6.54
CA ASN A 138 -20.89 -24.77 -6.21
C ASN A 138 -19.60 -24.46 -5.45
N LEU A 139 -18.95 -25.46 -4.84
CA LEU A 139 -17.71 -25.25 -4.09
C LEU A 139 -16.54 -24.94 -5.03
N ASN A 140 -16.39 -25.68 -6.13
CA ASN A 140 -15.34 -25.45 -7.11
C ASN A 140 -15.52 -24.14 -7.87
N GLU A 141 -16.76 -23.76 -8.20
CA GLU A 141 -17.07 -22.48 -8.81
C GLU A 141 -16.80 -21.33 -7.83
N ARG A 142 -17.20 -21.47 -6.59
CA ARG A 142 -16.93 -20.45 -5.55
C ARG A 142 -15.44 -20.33 -5.22
N LEU A 143 -14.68 -21.43 -5.14
CA LEU A 143 -13.23 -21.39 -4.95
C LEU A 143 -12.52 -20.72 -6.12
N GLN A 144 -12.95 -20.94 -7.36
CA GLN A 144 -12.39 -20.24 -8.52
C GLN A 144 -12.78 -18.77 -8.56
N GLU A 145 -13.97 -18.41 -8.14
CA GLU A 145 -14.44 -17.01 -8.17
C GLU A 145 -14.07 -16.22 -6.92
N GLU A 146 -14.06 -16.84 -5.74
CA GLU A 146 -13.84 -16.14 -4.46
C GLU A 146 -12.36 -15.91 -4.13
N TYR A 147 -11.43 -16.70 -4.68
CA TYR A 147 -10.03 -16.70 -4.26
C TYR A 147 -9.02 -16.29 -5.33
N THR A 148 -9.47 -15.85 -6.48
CA THR A 148 -8.56 -15.24 -7.46
C THR A 148 -8.38 -13.77 -7.17
N LEU A 149 -7.14 -13.28 -7.31
CA LEU A 149 -6.85 -11.84 -7.18
C LEU A 149 -7.74 -11.00 -8.10
N SER A 150 -8.08 -11.53 -9.29
CA SER A 150 -9.01 -10.90 -10.22
C SER A 150 -10.42 -10.76 -9.62
N TYR A 151 -10.91 -11.78 -8.92
CA TYR A 151 -12.22 -11.71 -8.27
C TYR A 151 -12.23 -10.66 -7.15
N MET A 152 -11.22 -10.64 -6.28
CA MET A 152 -11.14 -9.65 -5.22
C MET A 152 -11.04 -8.23 -5.76
N LEU A 153 -10.26 -8.03 -6.83
CA LEU A 153 -10.16 -6.75 -7.52
C LEU A 153 -11.47 -6.39 -8.23
N ASP A 154 -12.10 -7.36 -8.88
CA ASP A 154 -13.34 -7.20 -9.62
C ASP A 154 -14.51 -6.87 -8.68
N MET A 155 -14.65 -7.59 -7.57
CA MET A 155 -15.67 -7.32 -6.55
C MET A 155 -15.53 -5.94 -5.92
N GLU A 156 -14.30 -5.49 -5.73
CA GLU A 156 -14.02 -4.20 -5.12
C GLU A 156 -14.15 -3.03 -6.12
N SER A 157 -13.91 -3.29 -7.40
CA SER A 157 -14.00 -2.28 -8.46
C SER A 157 -15.27 -2.39 -9.31
N LYS A 158 -16.07 -3.44 -9.12
CA LYS A 158 -17.31 -3.67 -9.88
C LYS A 158 -18.25 -2.47 -9.75
N ASP A 159 -18.80 -2.05 -10.90
CA ASP A 159 -19.70 -0.90 -11.02
C ASP A 159 -19.06 0.46 -10.67
N SER A 160 -17.74 0.53 -10.66
CA SER A 160 -17.01 1.77 -10.43
C SER A 160 -16.01 2.05 -11.55
N ASN A 161 -16.03 3.24 -12.11
CA ASN A 161 -15.02 3.74 -13.04
C ASN A 161 -13.71 4.16 -12.31
N ALA A 162 -13.67 3.99 -10.99
CA ALA A 162 -12.51 4.28 -10.14
C ALA A 162 -12.02 3.00 -9.47
N LEU A 163 -10.78 3.03 -8.97
CA LEU A 163 -10.20 1.94 -8.17
C LEU A 163 -10.96 1.68 -6.84
N LEU A 164 -11.88 2.55 -6.48
CA LEU A 164 -12.72 2.45 -5.30
C LEU A 164 -14.18 2.28 -5.72
N ASN A 165 -14.80 1.19 -5.32
CA ASN A 165 -16.24 1.01 -5.50
C ASN A 165 -17.01 1.77 -4.41
N ILE A 166 -17.42 3.00 -4.74
CA ILE A 166 -18.13 3.89 -3.82
C ILE A 166 -19.46 3.29 -3.35
N ASN A 167 -20.10 2.46 -4.17
CA ASN A 167 -21.38 1.82 -3.83
C ASN A 167 -21.25 0.74 -2.76
N LYS A 168 -20.02 0.25 -2.53
CA LYS A 168 -19.70 -0.73 -1.48
C LYS A 168 -19.17 -0.09 -0.19
N LEU A 169 -18.97 1.21 -0.16
CA LEU A 169 -18.70 1.94 1.06
C LEU A 169 -19.97 1.96 1.90
N THR A 170 -20.21 0.89 2.64
CA THR A 170 -21.26 0.89 3.66
C THR A 170 -20.80 1.71 4.85
N ASN A 171 -21.69 2.57 5.33
CA ASN A 171 -21.46 3.25 6.59
C ASN A 171 -21.27 2.18 7.68
N PRO A 172 -20.15 2.14 8.41
CA PRO A 172 -19.89 1.13 9.43
C PRO A 172 -20.70 1.35 10.73
N PHE A 173 -21.65 2.31 10.73
CA PHE A 173 -22.53 2.61 11.86
C PHE A 173 -24.00 2.49 11.48
#